data_be385f5afcdb30018be7b27e59f6b23c
#
_entry.id   be385f5afcdb30018be7b27e59f6b23c
#
_cell.length_a   1.000
_cell.length_b   1.000
_cell.length_c   1.000
_cell.angle_alpha   90.00
_cell.angle_beta   90.00
_cell.angle_gamma   90.00
#
_symmetry.space_group_name_H-M   'P 1'
#
loop_
_entity.id
_entity.type
_entity.pdbx_description
1 polymer ?
#
loop_
_entity_poly.entity_id
_entity_poly.type
_entity_poly.pdbx_seq_one_letter_code
_entity_poly.pdbx_strand_id
1 'polypeptide(L)' 'MNDRTLAQQIAAFVRIMDARIDKMVDLSPNARSGYLVARNLMDKARVEVQYANRRAMQEVKAVNAVSR' A
#
# COMPACT_ATOMS: atom_id res chain seq x y z
N MET A 1 -19.39 9.30 3.48
CA MET A 1 -18.78 8.18 2.78
C MET A 1 -17.29 8.33 2.70
N ASN A 2 -16.64 7.25 2.88
CA ASN A 2 -15.21 7.25 2.98
C ASN A 2 -14.55 7.06 1.63
N ASP A 3 -14.05 8.12 1.06
CA ASP A 3 -13.37 8.05 -0.23
C ASP A 3 -11.89 7.79 -0.05
N ARG A 4 -11.57 6.79 0.76
CA ARG A 4 -10.17 6.41 0.89
C ARG A 4 -9.63 5.95 -0.44
N THR A 5 -8.48 6.49 -0.80
CA THR A 5 -7.76 6.01 -1.96
C THR A 5 -7.31 4.56 -1.73
N LEU A 6 -7.04 3.86 -2.81
CA LEU A 6 -6.51 2.49 -2.72
C LEU A 6 -5.22 2.46 -1.91
N ALA A 7 -4.34 3.44 -2.11
CA ALA A 7 -3.10 3.52 -1.35
C ALA A 7 -3.35 3.64 0.16
N GLN A 8 -4.34 4.45 0.56
CA GLN A 8 -4.69 4.60 1.97
C GLN A 8 -5.26 3.31 2.55
N GLN A 9 -6.05 2.58 1.77
CA GLN A 9 -6.59 1.29 2.19
C GLN A 9 -5.47 0.27 2.40
N ILE A 10 -4.51 0.23 1.50
CA ILE A 10 -3.35 -0.65 1.65
C ILE A 10 -2.54 -0.28 2.88
N ALA A 11 -2.32 1.02 3.11
CA ALA A 11 -1.59 1.49 4.29
C ALA A 11 -2.29 1.08 5.59
N ALA A 12 -3.62 1.16 5.63
CA ALA A 12 -4.38 0.71 6.79
C ALA A 12 -4.22 -0.79 7.01
N PHE A 13 -4.21 -1.57 5.94
CA PHE A 13 -4.02 -3.01 6.04
C PHE A 13 -2.62 -3.35 6.55
N VAL A 14 -1.58 -2.63 6.11
CA VAL A 14 -0.22 -2.81 6.60
C VAL A 14 -0.15 -2.60 8.10
N ARG A 15 -0.83 -1.58 8.62
CA ARG A 15 -0.89 -1.33 10.07
C ARG A 15 -1.53 -2.48 10.82
N ILE A 16 -2.60 -3.04 10.27
CA ILE A 16 -3.26 -4.20 10.88
C ILE A 16 -2.31 -5.39 10.89
N MET A 17 -1.59 -5.62 9.82
CA MET A 17 -0.61 -6.70 9.76
C MET A 17 0.52 -6.50 10.77
N ASP A 18 1.04 -5.29 10.89
CA ASP A 18 2.09 -4.98 11.88
C ASP A 18 1.62 -5.28 13.29
N ALA A 19 0.40 -4.88 13.64
CA ALA A 19 -0.15 -5.14 14.96
C ALA A 19 -0.30 -6.63 15.23
N ARG A 20 -0.72 -7.41 14.22
CA ARG A 20 -0.84 -8.85 14.35
C ARG A 20 0.51 -9.53 14.50
N ILE A 21 1.49 -9.12 13.71
CA ILE A 21 2.84 -9.68 13.76
C ILE A 21 3.45 -9.45 15.14
N ASP A 22 3.25 -8.28 15.73
CA ASP A 22 3.74 -7.98 17.07
C ASP A 22 3.16 -8.91 18.13
N LYS A 23 1.94 -9.39 17.92
CA LYS A 23 1.27 -10.31 18.85
C LYS A 23 1.60 -11.78 18.59
N MET A 24 2.30 -12.08 17.51
CA MET A 24 2.61 -13.45 17.11
C MET A 24 3.94 -13.92 17.69
N VAL A 25 4.15 -13.68 18.99
CA VAL A 25 5.41 -14.04 19.64
C VAL A 25 5.58 -15.54 19.81
N ASP A 26 4.47 -16.28 19.81
CA ASP A 26 4.49 -17.73 20.01
C ASP A 26 4.60 -18.51 18.70
N LEU A 27 4.59 -17.81 17.55
CA LEU A 27 4.72 -18.48 16.26
C LEU A 27 6.17 -18.84 15.98
N SER A 28 6.34 -19.89 15.20
CA SER A 28 7.68 -20.26 14.75
C SER A 28 8.32 -19.12 13.95
N PRO A 29 9.67 -19.04 13.97
CA PRO A 29 10.35 -18.00 13.18
C PRO A 29 10.01 -18.05 11.70
N ASN A 30 9.80 -19.23 11.14
CA ASN A 30 9.45 -19.38 9.73
C ASN A 30 8.07 -18.79 9.42
N ALA A 31 7.08 -19.05 10.27
CA ALA A 31 5.75 -18.51 10.08
C ALA A 31 5.75 -16.98 10.20
N ARG A 32 6.45 -16.48 11.21
CA ARG A 32 6.57 -15.03 11.41
C ARG A 32 7.27 -14.36 10.24
N SER A 33 8.32 -14.98 9.72
CA SER A 33 9.04 -14.48 8.56
C SER A 33 8.12 -14.38 7.34
N GLY A 34 7.25 -15.37 7.14
CA GLY A 34 6.27 -15.33 6.05
C GLY A 34 5.32 -14.14 6.16
N TYR A 35 4.84 -13.84 7.36
CA TYR A 35 3.99 -12.68 7.57
C TYR A 35 4.74 -11.37 7.32
N LEU A 36 6.00 -11.29 7.72
CA LEU A 36 6.82 -10.11 7.46
C LEU A 36 7.03 -9.89 5.96
N VAL A 37 7.28 -10.95 5.21
CA VAL A 37 7.42 -10.85 3.75
C VAL A 37 6.11 -10.33 3.13
N ALA A 38 4.97 -10.89 3.53
CA ALA A 38 3.69 -10.44 3.03
C ALA A 38 3.44 -8.97 3.36
N ARG A 39 3.76 -8.56 4.58
CA ARG A 39 3.63 -7.16 4.99
C ARG A 39 4.49 -6.24 4.12
N ASN A 40 5.73 -6.62 3.85
CA ASN A 40 6.62 -5.82 3.03
C ASN A 40 6.15 -5.72 1.59
N LEU A 41 5.59 -6.79 1.04
CA LEU A 41 5.00 -6.77 -0.30
C LEU A 41 3.80 -5.83 -0.37
N MET A 42 2.97 -5.81 0.66
CA MET A 42 1.83 -4.89 0.73
C MET A 42 2.28 -3.44 0.80
N ASP A 43 3.32 -3.16 1.59
CA ASP A 43 3.85 -1.81 1.67
C ASP A 43 4.45 -1.36 0.34
N LYS A 44 5.14 -2.25 -0.34
CA LYS A 44 5.66 -1.96 -1.67
C LYS A 44 4.52 -1.70 -2.66
N ALA A 45 3.44 -2.47 -2.59
CA ALA A 45 2.26 -2.26 -3.43
C ALA A 45 1.66 -0.88 -3.18
N ARG A 46 1.62 -0.43 -1.93
CA ARG A 46 1.14 0.91 -1.59
C ARG A 46 1.95 1.99 -2.31
N VAL A 47 3.26 1.87 -2.29
CA VAL A 47 4.16 2.82 -2.94
C VAL A 47 3.91 2.84 -4.45
N GLU A 48 3.78 1.67 -5.07
CA GLU A 48 3.53 1.56 -6.50
C GLU A 48 2.19 2.20 -6.88
N VAL A 49 1.15 2.01 -6.08
CA VAL A 49 -0.15 2.63 -6.32
C VAL A 49 -0.04 4.16 -6.25
N GLN A 50 0.73 4.68 -5.30
CA GLN A 50 0.94 6.12 -5.18
C GLN A 50 1.64 6.68 -6.43
N TYR A 51 2.65 5.99 -6.93
CA TYR A 51 3.31 6.40 -8.16
C TYR A 51 2.37 6.37 -9.36
N ALA A 52 1.57 5.32 -9.48
CA ALA A 52 0.61 5.20 -10.56
C ALA A 52 -0.40 6.35 -10.53
N ASN A 53 -0.88 6.70 -9.34
CA ASN A 53 -1.82 7.82 -9.17
C ASN A 53 -1.18 9.15 -9.59
N ARG A 54 0.07 9.37 -9.22
CA ARG A 54 0.79 10.58 -9.61
C ARG A 54 0.94 10.68 -11.13
N ARG A 55 1.32 9.57 -11.78
CA ARG A 55 1.44 9.53 -13.24
C ARG A 55 0.11 9.83 -13.92
N ALA A 56 -0.96 9.21 -13.43
CA ALA A 56 -2.29 9.43 -13.98
C ALA A 56 -2.68 10.90 -13.89
N MET A 57 -2.42 11.54 -12.76
CA MET A 57 -2.72 12.96 -12.59
C MET A 57 -1.87 13.83 -13.50
N GLN A 58 -0.60 13.52 -13.67
CA GLN A 58 0.29 14.25 -14.57
C GLN A 58 -0.15 14.12 -16.01
N GLU A 59 -0.58 12.93 -16.43
CA GLU A 59 -1.08 12.69 -17.78
C GLU A 59 -2.35 13.50 -18.04
N VAL A 60 -3.27 13.54 -17.10
CA VAL A 60 -4.50 14.32 -17.22
C VAL A 60 -4.17 15.80 -17.35
N LYS A 61 -3.24 16.31 -16.55
CA LYS A 61 -2.82 17.72 -16.65
C LYS A 61 -2.18 18.03 -18.00
N ALA A 62 -1.34 17.14 -18.50
CA ALA A 62 -0.69 17.32 -19.79
C ALA A 62 -1.72 17.35 -20.93
N VAL A 63 -2.68 16.44 -20.91
CA VAL A 63 -3.75 16.39 -21.91
C VAL A 63 -4.58 17.67 -21.85
N ASN A 64 -4.95 18.12 -20.66
CA ASN A 64 -5.73 19.36 -20.50
C ASN A 64 -4.97 20.57 -20.99
N ALA A 65 -3.67 20.64 -20.79
CA ALA A 65 -2.85 21.72 -21.26
C ALA A 65 -2.76 21.74 -22.79
N VAL A 66 -2.69 20.56 -23.41
CA VAL A 66 -2.60 20.45 -24.87
C VAL A 66 -3.94 20.72 -25.54
N SER A 67 -5.04 20.42 -24.86
CA SER A 67 -6.39 20.57 -25.43
C SER A 67 -6.83 22.01 -25.61
N ARG A 68 -6.09 22.93 -25.10
CA ARG A 68 -6.36 24.35 -25.29
C ARG A 68 -5.72 24.84 -26.58
#